data_cc9429b2308ec6f9aad00c7e7bbadd21
#
_entry.id   cc9429b2308ec6f9aad00c7e7bbadd21
#
_cell.length_a   1.000
_cell.length_b   1.000
_cell.length_c   1.000
_cell.angle_alpha   90.00
_cell.angle_beta   90.00
_cell.angle_gamma   90.00
#
_symmetry.space_group_name_H-M   'P 1'
#
loop_
_entity.id
_entity.type
_entity.pdbx_description
1 polymer ?
#
loop_
_entity_poly.entity_id
_entity_poly.type
_entity_poly.pdbx_seq_one_letter_code
_entity_poly.pdbx_strand_id
1 'polypeptide(L)'
;MATALAACAPPRPAPQAPRPAPSAPSAPSAPSVPPTLAPGPSGLTPVFHHGPRTGDRTVALTFDADMTADQGPRAAAGERFDHPGLIAALRALEVPATVFMTGRWAEEYPDQARSLGRDPLFEVANHSYSHYAFTGDCYGLPTVSADRMRADVERAYAVFRKVGVPDPKPYFRFPGGCYDRTALKALTPAGVTAVQWDVVGGDAFATDAEAVARQVLDGVRPGSVVVLHCTRSAAPTTERAVRRVVPELRRRGYRFVRVSELIAAANGRAEPPRAGVPTLEP
;
A
#
# COMPACT_ATOMS: atom_id res chain seq x y z
N MET A 1 -0.01 88.18 -29.00
CA MET A 1 0.81 86.94 -29.05
C MET A 1 0.11 85.93 -28.21
N ALA A 2 -0.55 84.94 -28.83
CA ALA A 2 -1.28 83.90 -28.15
C ALA A 2 -0.57 82.54 -28.45
N THR A 3 -0.03 81.94 -27.42
CA THR A 3 0.70 80.64 -27.49
C THR A 3 -0.30 79.51 -27.30
N ALA A 4 -0.45 78.70 -28.31
CA ALA A 4 -1.28 77.48 -28.25
C ALA A 4 -0.50 76.33 -27.59
N LEU A 5 -1.06 75.78 -26.52
CA LEU A 5 -0.57 74.53 -25.89
C LEU A 5 -1.18 73.36 -26.62
N ALA A 6 -0.35 72.55 -27.26
CA ALA A 6 -0.74 71.25 -27.84
C ALA A 6 -0.80 70.20 -26.73
N ALA A 7 -1.97 69.64 -26.50
CA ALA A 7 -2.16 68.49 -25.58
C ALA A 7 -1.82 67.15 -26.28
N CYS A 8 -0.80 66.43 -25.81
CA CYS A 8 -0.49 65.11 -26.23
C CYS A 8 -1.48 64.10 -25.58
N ALA A 9 -2.25 63.41 -26.38
CA ALA A 9 -3.12 62.26 -25.91
C ALA A 9 -2.26 61.02 -25.70
N PRO A 10 -2.55 60.21 -24.66
CA PRO A 10 -1.82 58.97 -24.41
C PRO A 10 -2.19 57.86 -25.44
N PRO A 11 -1.26 56.96 -25.75
CA PRO A 11 -1.49 55.91 -26.72
C PRO A 11 -2.55 54.91 -26.22
N ARG A 12 -3.42 54.43 -27.12
CA ARG A 12 -4.42 53.41 -26.89
C ARG A 12 -3.72 52.07 -26.56
N PRO A 13 -4.20 51.32 -25.53
CA PRO A 13 -3.68 49.97 -25.25
C PRO A 13 -4.03 49.03 -26.41
N ALA A 14 -3.08 48.16 -26.75
CA ALA A 14 -3.23 47.12 -27.78
C ALA A 14 -4.27 46.05 -27.34
N PRO A 15 -4.99 45.45 -28.30
CA PRO A 15 -5.95 44.37 -27.99
C PRO A 15 -5.23 43.20 -27.32
N GLN A 16 -5.67 42.82 -26.13
CA GLN A 16 -5.21 41.59 -25.48
C GLN A 16 -5.74 40.37 -26.23
N ALA A 17 -4.87 39.41 -26.53
CA ALA A 17 -5.24 38.12 -27.07
C ALA A 17 -6.19 37.37 -26.12
N PRO A 18 -7.16 36.64 -26.64
CA PRO A 18 -8.11 35.89 -25.81
C PRO A 18 -7.36 34.87 -24.93
N ARG A 19 -7.64 34.90 -23.62
CA ARG A 19 -7.17 33.86 -22.68
C ARG A 19 -7.65 32.48 -23.13
N PRO A 20 -6.77 31.45 -23.13
CA PRO A 20 -7.22 30.13 -23.39
C PRO A 20 -8.27 29.69 -22.33
N ALA A 21 -9.36 29.14 -22.80
CA ALA A 21 -10.42 28.61 -21.92
C ALA A 21 -9.86 27.56 -20.97
N PRO A 22 -10.33 27.51 -19.70
CA PRO A 22 -9.91 26.45 -18.77
C PRO A 22 -10.27 25.10 -19.38
N SER A 23 -9.28 24.21 -19.44
CA SER A 23 -9.47 22.82 -19.87
C SER A 23 -10.58 22.17 -19.03
N ALA A 24 -11.56 21.57 -19.68
CA ALA A 24 -12.61 20.83 -19.00
C ALA A 24 -11.99 19.75 -18.08
N PRO A 25 -12.54 19.52 -16.87
CA PRO A 25 -12.09 18.45 -16.02
C PRO A 25 -12.19 17.12 -16.76
N SER A 26 -11.08 16.38 -16.82
CA SER A 26 -11.04 15.05 -17.40
C SER A 26 -12.12 14.18 -16.74
N ALA A 27 -12.92 13.52 -17.54
CA ALA A 27 -13.93 12.57 -17.05
C ALA A 27 -13.26 11.55 -16.12
N PRO A 28 -13.92 11.10 -15.03
CA PRO A 28 -13.38 10.07 -14.16
C PRO A 28 -13.08 8.82 -14.99
N SER A 29 -11.81 8.41 -15.00
CA SER A 29 -11.40 7.17 -15.65
C SER A 29 -12.19 6.02 -15.06
N ALA A 30 -12.72 5.13 -15.93
CA ALA A 30 -13.37 3.89 -15.50
C ALA A 30 -12.47 3.16 -14.48
N PRO A 31 -13.03 2.46 -13.48
CA PRO A 31 -12.26 1.74 -12.50
C PRO A 31 -11.34 0.74 -13.22
N SER A 32 -10.06 1.01 -13.24
CA SER A 32 -9.08 0.10 -13.80
C SER A 32 -8.93 -1.10 -12.87
N VAL A 33 -8.91 -2.32 -13.45
CA VAL A 33 -8.62 -3.54 -12.68
C VAL A 33 -7.27 -3.36 -11.98
N PRO A 34 -7.18 -3.62 -10.66
CA PRO A 34 -5.91 -3.48 -9.95
C PRO A 34 -4.83 -4.33 -10.60
N PRO A 35 -3.61 -3.79 -10.81
CA PRO A 35 -2.53 -4.54 -11.41
C PRO A 35 -2.11 -5.70 -10.50
N THR A 36 -1.99 -6.90 -11.05
CA THR A 36 -1.46 -8.09 -10.38
C THR A 36 -0.26 -8.62 -11.15
N LEU A 37 0.59 -9.40 -10.49
CA LEU A 37 1.65 -10.13 -11.18
C LEU A 37 1.08 -11.40 -11.82
N ALA A 38 1.57 -11.76 -12.99
CA ALA A 38 1.31 -13.07 -13.58
C ALA A 38 1.86 -14.17 -12.67
N PRO A 39 1.21 -15.35 -12.60
CA PRO A 39 1.77 -16.51 -11.92
C PRO A 39 3.18 -16.82 -12.44
N GLY A 40 4.06 -17.25 -11.54
CA GLY A 40 5.41 -17.68 -11.91
C GLY A 40 5.41 -18.94 -12.79
N PRO A 41 6.58 -19.38 -13.31
CA PRO A 41 6.70 -20.51 -14.22
C PRO A 41 6.08 -21.83 -13.71
N SER A 42 5.96 -21.97 -12.39
CA SER A 42 5.34 -23.13 -11.73
C SER A 42 3.83 -22.98 -11.50
N GLY A 43 3.19 -21.92 -12.00
CA GLY A 43 1.77 -21.62 -11.72
C GLY A 43 1.48 -21.31 -10.26
N LEU A 44 2.48 -20.95 -9.46
CA LEU A 44 2.33 -20.59 -8.07
C LEU A 44 1.87 -19.15 -7.92
N THR A 45 1.26 -18.83 -6.78
CA THR A 45 0.97 -17.43 -6.40
C THR A 45 2.24 -16.58 -6.53
N PRO A 46 2.22 -15.50 -7.32
CA PRO A 46 3.38 -14.65 -7.50
C PRO A 46 3.69 -13.86 -6.22
N VAL A 47 4.97 -13.59 -5.98
CA VAL A 47 5.43 -12.84 -4.82
C VAL A 47 6.10 -11.56 -5.26
N PHE A 48 5.67 -10.43 -4.71
CA PHE A 48 6.21 -9.10 -4.92
C PHE A 48 6.94 -8.61 -3.68
N HIS A 49 8.22 -8.27 -3.82
CA HIS A 49 9.04 -7.78 -2.72
C HIS A 49 9.32 -6.28 -2.81
N HIS A 50 9.48 -5.77 -4.00
CA HIS A 50 9.77 -4.36 -4.26
C HIS A 50 9.49 -4.00 -5.74
N GLY A 51 9.29 -2.73 -6.00
CA GLY A 51 9.19 -2.16 -7.34
C GLY A 51 10.55 -1.98 -8.03
N PRO A 52 10.56 -1.32 -9.20
CA PRO A 52 11.78 -1.06 -9.94
C PRO A 52 12.81 -0.24 -9.15
N ARG A 53 14.08 -0.62 -9.26
CA ARG A 53 15.21 0.04 -8.57
C ARG A 53 15.80 1.22 -9.34
N THR A 54 15.40 1.41 -10.59
CA THR A 54 15.85 2.48 -11.49
C THR A 54 14.70 3.41 -11.81
N GLY A 55 14.99 4.69 -12.08
CA GLY A 55 13.99 5.73 -12.36
C GLY A 55 13.59 6.50 -11.10
N ASP A 56 12.29 6.76 -10.94
CA ASP A 56 11.78 7.60 -9.87
C ASP A 56 12.05 7.03 -8.46
N ARG A 57 12.38 7.91 -7.54
CA ARG A 57 12.52 7.56 -6.13
C ARG A 57 11.13 7.39 -5.50
N THR A 58 10.50 6.25 -5.72
CA THR A 58 9.23 5.89 -5.09
C THR A 58 9.43 4.95 -3.92
N VAL A 59 8.56 5.01 -2.93
CA VAL A 59 8.53 4.11 -1.76
C VAL A 59 7.08 3.87 -1.35
N ALA A 60 6.73 2.62 -1.05
CA ALA A 60 5.44 2.26 -0.46
C ALA A 60 5.62 2.03 1.05
N LEU A 61 4.95 2.85 1.87
CA LEU A 61 4.73 2.50 3.27
C LEU A 61 3.53 1.57 3.35
N THR A 62 3.71 0.43 3.97
CA THR A 62 2.66 -0.56 4.17
C THR A 62 2.48 -0.85 5.65
N PHE A 63 1.23 -1.06 6.06
CA PHE A 63 0.87 -1.22 7.45
C PHE A 63 0.03 -2.48 7.62
N ASP A 64 0.45 -3.37 8.51
CA ASP A 64 -0.30 -4.56 8.87
C ASP A 64 -1.25 -4.21 10.03
N ALA A 65 -2.54 -4.43 9.81
CA ALA A 65 -3.61 -4.22 10.78
C ALA A 65 -4.01 -5.58 11.36
N ASP A 66 -3.28 -5.99 12.40
CA ASP A 66 -3.27 -7.33 12.90
C ASP A 66 -4.28 -7.54 14.02
N MET A 67 -5.01 -8.63 13.94
CA MET A 67 -5.75 -9.19 15.03
C MET A 67 -5.92 -10.69 14.80
N THR A 68 -5.50 -11.51 15.77
CA THR A 68 -5.71 -12.94 15.68
C THR A 68 -7.16 -13.28 16.01
N ALA A 69 -7.63 -14.44 15.51
CA ALA A 69 -9.02 -14.83 15.65
C ALA A 69 -9.48 -14.96 17.13
N ASP A 70 -8.55 -15.22 18.05
CA ASP A 70 -8.78 -15.42 19.48
C ASP A 70 -8.59 -14.16 20.35
N GLN A 71 -8.20 -13.02 19.78
CA GLN A 71 -7.94 -11.78 20.52
C GLN A 71 -9.20 -10.97 20.90
N GLY A 72 -10.40 -11.43 20.52
CA GLY A 72 -11.65 -10.76 20.87
C GLY A 72 -11.82 -10.45 22.38
N PRO A 73 -11.55 -11.39 23.30
CA PRO A 73 -11.61 -11.12 24.74
C PRO A 73 -10.64 -10.01 25.22
N ARG A 74 -9.45 -9.91 24.60
CA ARG A 74 -8.49 -8.84 24.92
C ARG A 74 -8.99 -7.48 24.44
N ALA A 75 -9.58 -7.42 23.25
CA ALA A 75 -10.22 -6.19 22.75
C ALA A 75 -11.40 -5.75 23.65
N ALA A 76 -12.25 -6.70 24.06
CA ALA A 76 -13.35 -6.45 24.99
C ALA A 76 -12.87 -5.96 26.37
N ALA A 77 -11.67 -6.36 26.78
CA ALA A 77 -11.01 -5.88 28.00
C ALA A 77 -10.33 -4.51 27.82
N GLY A 78 -10.45 -3.88 26.64
CA GLY A 78 -9.95 -2.53 26.38
C GLY A 78 -8.58 -2.47 25.69
N GLU A 79 -7.99 -3.59 25.29
CA GLU A 79 -6.76 -3.57 24.52
C GLU A 79 -7.03 -3.06 23.09
N ARG A 80 -6.17 -2.17 22.61
CA ARG A 80 -6.36 -1.52 21.31
C ARG A 80 -5.52 -2.16 20.21
N PHE A 81 -6.21 -2.79 19.25
CA PHE A 81 -5.62 -3.34 18.03
C PHE A 81 -5.74 -2.40 16.83
N ASP A 82 -6.38 -1.24 17.00
CA ASP A 82 -6.40 -0.14 16.04
C ASP A 82 -5.38 0.94 16.42
N HIS A 83 -5.06 1.81 15.47
CA HIS A 83 -4.13 2.92 15.70
C HIS A 83 -4.62 4.22 15.04
N PRO A 84 -5.71 4.84 15.55
CA PRO A 84 -6.30 6.02 14.93
C PRO A 84 -5.33 7.21 14.85
N GLY A 85 -4.40 7.37 15.79
CA GLY A 85 -3.38 8.40 15.78
C GLY A 85 -2.43 8.26 14.58
N LEU A 86 -2.00 7.05 14.25
CA LEU A 86 -1.18 6.78 13.08
C LEU A 86 -1.93 7.12 11.78
N ILE A 87 -3.20 6.70 11.67
CA ILE A 87 -4.01 7.01 10.48
C ILE A 87 -4.22 8.51 10.32
N ALA A 88 -4.49 9.22 11.43
CA ALA A 88 -4.58 10.69 11.43
C ALA A 88 -3.25 11.35 11.01
N ALA A 89 -2.12 10.81 11.45
CA ALA A 89 -0.80 11.31 11.05
C ALA A 89 -0.53 11.12 9.55
N LEU A 90 -0.86 9.95 8.99
CA LEU A 90 -0.72 9.67 7.56
C LEU A 90 -1.60 10.61 6.72
N ARG A 91 -2.84 10.89 7.15
CA ARG A 91 -3.72 11.87 6.51
C ARG A 91 -3.15 13.28 6.55
N ALA A 92 -2.74 13.74 7.73
CA ALA A 92 -2.15 15.08 7.90
C ALA A 92 -0.86 15.27 7.11
N LEU A 93 -0.10 14.20 6.89
CA LEU A 93 1.11 14.18 6.08
C LEU A 93 0.82 13.88 4.61
N GLU A 94 -0.44 13.64 4.22
CA GLU A 94 -0.84 13.30 2.83
C GLU A 94 0.01 12.16 2.26
N VAL A 95 0.13 11.05 3.02
CA VAL A 95 0.93 9.88 2.64
C VAL A 95 0.04 8.79 2.09
N PRO A 96 0.11 8.49 0.77
CA PRO A 96 -0.49 7.28 0.22
C PRO A 96 0.11 6.04 0.87
N ALA A 97 -0.73 5.07 1.22
CA ALA A 97 -0.29 3.84 1.87
C ALA A 97 -1.17 2.64 1.53
N THR A 98 -0.64 1.44 1.74
CA THR A 98 -1.39 0.18 1.62
C THR A 98 -1.55 -0.43 3.01
N VAL A 99 -2.79 -0.75 3.39
CA VAL A 99 -3.10 -1.39 4.68
C VAL A 99 -3.47 -2.85 4.43
N PHE A 100 -2.64 -3.76 4.90
CA PHE A 100 -2.92 -5.20 4.93
C PHE A 100 -3.71 -5.52 6.19
N MET A 101 -4.99 -5.79 6.03
CA MET A 101 -5.94 -5.90 7.13
C MET A 101 -6.38 -7.33 7.32
N THR A 102 -6.41 -7.82 8.58
CA THR A 102 -7.03 -9.10 8.87
C THR A 102 -8.55 -8.99 8.88
N GLY A 103 -9.23 -10.07 8.52
CA GLY A 103 -10.69 -10.12 8.60
C GLY A 103 -11.17 -9.93 10.04
N ARG A 104 -10.46 -10.49 11.01
CA ARG A 104 -10.79 -10.33 12.44
C ARG A 104 -10.68 -8.88 12.91
N TRP A 105 -9.65 -8.16 12.45
CA TRP A 105 -9.53 -6.72 12.74
C TRP A 105 -10.68 -5.92 12.15
N ALA A 106 -11.07 -6.23 10.91
CA ALA A 106 -12.19 -5.55 10.24
C ALA A 106 -13.54 -5.83 10.94
N GLU A 107 -13.75 -7.00 11.52
CA GLU A 107 -14.93 -7.29 12.35
C GLU A 107 -14.94 -6.49 13.66
N GLU A 108 -13.77 -6.29 14.27
CA GLU A 108 -13.64 -5.56 15.52
C GLU A 108 -13.79 -4.04 15.33
N TYR A 109 -13.25 -3.52 14.22
CA TYR A 109 -13.21 -2.08 13.91
C TYR A 109 -13.89 -1.75 12.57
N PRO A 110 -15.18 -2.09 12.35
CA PRO A 110 -15.84 -1.99 11.04
C PRO A 110 -15.90 -0.57 10.51
N ASP A 111 -16.06 0.43 11.38
CA ASP A 111 -16.10 1.84 10.96
C ASP A 111 -14.75 2.33 10.46
N GLN A 112 -13.67 1.90 11.10
CA GLN A 112 -12.32 2.23 10.68
C GLN A 112 -11.95 1.50 9.38
N ALA A 113 -12.33 0.23 9.25
CA ALA A 113 -12.15 -0.54 8.01
C ALA A 113 -12.83 0.16 6.83
N ARG A 114 -14.08 0.60 6.99
CA ARG A 114 -14.81 1.38 5.96
C ARG A 114 -14.14 2.72 5.68
N SER A 115 -13.71 3.42 6.72
CA SER A 115 -13.05 4.73 6.59
C SER A 115 -11.75 4.63 5.80
N LEU A 116 -10.94 3.59 6.04
CA LEU A 116 -9.72 3.33 5.28
C LEU A 116 -10.02 3.01 3.82
N GLY A 117 -11.01 2.14 3.56
CA GLY A 117 -11.36 1.76 2.19
C GLY A 117 -11.97 2.89 1.35
N ARG A 118 -12.57 3.92 1.98
CA ARG A 118 -13.15 5.08 1.29
C ARG A 118 -12.18 6.25 1.11
N ASP A 119 -11.08 6.22 1.80
CA ASP A 119 -10.07 7.29 1.77
C ASP A 119 -9.16 7.11 0.55
N PRO A 120 -9.07 8.10 -0.36
CA PRO A 120 -8.26 7.98 -1.56
C PRO A 120 -6.75 7.86 -1.30
N LEU A 121 -6.28 8.19 -0.09
CA LEU A 121 -4.89 7.98 0.30
C LEU A 121 -4.57 6.51 0.50
N PHE A 122 -5.55 5.68 0.88
CA PHE A 122 -5.30 4.31 1.25
C PHE A 122 -5.85 3.31 0.24
N GLU A 123 -5.19 2.17 0.15
CA GLU A 123 -5.76 0.95 -0.41
C GLU A 123 -5.76 -0.14 0.66
N VAL A 124 -6.84 -0.90 0.72
CA VAL A 124 -6.98 -2.03 1.64
C VAL A 124 -6.63 -3.31 0.92
N ALA A 125 -5.80 -4.13 1.54
CA ALA A 125 -5.37 -5.43 1.07
C ALA A 125 -5.57 -6.49 2.17
N ASN A 126 -5.36 -7.75 1.85
CA ASN A 126 -5.70 -8.88 2.70
C ASN A 126 -4.51 -9.38 3.52
N HIS A 127 -4.71 -9.58 4.82
CA HIS A 127 -3.72 -10.15 5.74
C HIS A 127 -4.23 -11.43 6.42
N SER A 128 -4.98 -12.27 5.70
CA SER A 128 -5.76 -13.41 6.21
C SER A 128 -6.97 -13.00 7.07
N TYR A 129 -7.79 -13.97 7.45
CA TYR A 129 -8.82 -13.70 8.44
C TYR A 129 -8.28 -13.81 9.87
N SER A 130 -7.53 -14.89 10.13
CA SER A 130 -7.16 -15.32 11.48
C SER A 130 -5.88 -14.71 12.01
N HIS A 131 -5.02 -14.15 11.15
CA HIS A 131 -3.62 -13.82 11.43
C HIS A 131 -2.80 -15.04 11.91
N TYR A 132 -3.18 -16.25 11.49
CA TYR A 132 -2.41 -17.46 11.76
C TYR A 132 -1.35 -17.67 10.68
N ALA A 133 -0.22 -18.28 11.06
CA ALA A 133 0.87 -18.57 10.15
C ALA A 133 0.48 -19.56 9.05
N PHE A 134 1.05 -19.39 7.86
CA PHE A 134 0.87 -20.27 6.71
C PHE A 134 2.03 -21.28 6.56
N THR A 135 2.84 -21.42 7.62
CA THR A 135 3.91 -22.40 7.76
C THR A 135 3.93 -22.93 9.18
N GLY A 136 4.61 -24.07 9.39
CA GLY A 136 4.61 -24.73 10.70
C GLY A 136 5.36 -24.01 11.81
N ASP A 137 6.26 -23.08 11.46
CA ASP A 137 7.03 -22.28 12.43
C ASP A 137 7.14 -20.84 11.91
N CYS A 138 6.50 -19.92 12.61
CA CYS A 138 6.53 -18.50 12.28
C CYS A 138 6.26 -17.66 13.53
N TYR A 139 7.30 -17.29 14.25
CA TYR A 139 7.24 -16.41 15.43
C TYR A 139 6.23 -16.83 16.50
N GLY A 140 5.97 -18.16 16.63
CA GLY A 140 5.03 -18.70 17.61
C GLY A 140 3.56 -18.44 17.28
N LEU A 141 3.22 -17.97 16.09
CA LEU A 141 1.84 -17.82 15.65
C LEU A 141 1.16 -19.20 15.53
N PRO A 142 -0.13 -19.34 15.90
CA PRO A 142 -0.91 -20.50 15.53
C PRO A 142 -0.89 -20.72 14.02
N THR A 143 -1.01 -21.94 13.55
CA THR A 143 -0.86 -22.29 12.13
C THR A 143 -2.20 -22.62 11.49
N VAL A 144 -2.42 -22.16 10.26
CA VAL A 144 -3.50 -22.57 9.38
C VAL A 144 -3.09 -23.85 8.64
N SER A 145 -3.90 -24.90 8.68
CA SER A 145 -3.65 -26.11 7.88
C SER A 145 -3.75 -25.84 6.38
N ALA A 146 -2.98 -26.53 5.57
CA ALA A 146 -2.83 -26.27 4.13
C ALA A 146 -4.18 -26.29 3.37
N ASP A 147 -5.09 -27.17 3.75
CA ASP A 147 -6.44 -27.27 3.19
C ASP A 147 -7.35 -26.08 3.54
N ARG A 148 -7.03 -25.30 4.58
CA ARG A 148 -7.79 -24.14 5.04
C ARG A 148 -7.18 -22.79 4.64
N MET A 149 -5.95 -22.76 4.18
CA MET A 149 -5.23 -21.51 3.84
C MET A 149 -6.03 -20.62 2.88
N ARG A 150 -6.54 -21.21 1.79
CA ARG A 150 -7.36 -20.48 0.83
C ARG A 150 -8.64 -19.94 1.46
N ALA A 151 -9.35 -20.79 2.21
CA ALA A 151 -10.60 -20.41 2.85
C ALA A 151 -10.42 -19.27 3.87
N ASP A 152 -9.28 -19.24 4.56
CA ASP A 152 -8.95 -18.17 5.50
C ASP A 152 -8.76 -16.81 4.79
N VAL A 153 -8.11 -16.79 3.63
CA VAL A 153 -7.98 -15.60 2.78
C VAL A 153 -9.33 -15.16 2.22
N GLU A 154 -10.12 -16.10 1.67
CA GLU A 154 -11.44 -15.80 1.12
C GLU A 154 -12.42 -15.28 2.19
N ARG A 155 -12.30 -15.79 3.42
CA ARG A 155 -13.08 -15.32 4.58
C ARG A 155 -12.79 -13.87 4.89
N ALA A 156 -11.53 -13.41 4.86
CA ALA A 156 -11.21 -12.00 5.06
C ALA A 156 -11.89 -11.10 4.02
N TYR A 157 -11.84 -11.46 2.74
CA TYR A 157 -12.56 -10.72 1.70
C TYR A 157 -14.09 -10.72 1.91
N ALA A 158 -14.65 -11.83 2.39
CA ALA A 158 -16.07 -11.88 2.72
C ALA A 158 -16.43 -10.92 3.86
N VAL A 159 -15.58 -10.82 4.87
CA VAL A 159 -15.73 -9.84 5.96
C VAL A 159 -15.62 -8.40 5.43
N PHE A 160 -14.63 -8.09 4.59
CA PHE A 160 -14.48 -6.75 4.02
C PHE A 160 -15.76 -6.31 3.28
N ARG A 161 -16.32 -7.18 2.46
CA ARG A 161 -17.60 -6.92 1.81
C ARG A 161 -18.74 -6.71 2.82
N LYS A 162 -18.84 -7.57 3.84
CA LYS A 162 -19.87 -7.50 4.88
C LYS A 162 -19.82 -6.19 5.66
N VAL A 163 -18.63 -5.72 6.02
CA VAL A 163 -18.45 -4.45 6.76
C VAL A 163 -18.45 -3.23 5.85
N GLY A 164 -18.53 -3.38 4.53
CA GLY A 164 -18.66 -2.29 3.55
C GLY A 164 -17.34 -1.60 3.22
N VAL A 165 -16.21 -2.32 3.23
CA VAL A 165 -14.94 -1.84 2.64
C VAL A 165 -15.07 -1.88 1.11
N PRO A 166 -15.01 -0.74 0.41
CA PRO A 166 -15.07 -0.74 -1.04
C PRO A 166 -13.75 -1.21 -1.64
N ASP A 167 -13.82 -1.97 -2.73
CA ASP A 167 -12.71 -2.31 -3.63
C ASP A 167 -11.40 -2.79 -2.93
N PRO A 168 -11.47 -3.82 -2.03
CA PRO A 168 -10.25 -4.37 -1.45
C PRO A 168 -9.37 -4.97 -2.55
N LYS A 169 -8.07 -4.67 -2.53
CA LYS A 169 -7.16 -5.05 -3.60
C LYS A 169 -6.84 -6.55 -3.57
N PRO A 170 -6.57 -7.17 -4.72
CA PRO A 170 -6.21 -8.59 -4.80
C PRO A 170 -4.75 -8.84 -4.38
N TYR A 171 -4.36 -8.21 -3.28
CA TYR A 171 -3.06 -8.37 -2.66
C TYR A 171 -3.21 -9.08 -1.33
N PHE A 172 -2.25 -9.96 -1.05
CA PHE A 172 -2.21 -10.73 0.19
C PHE A 172 -0.83 -10.62 0.82
N ARG A 173 -0.78 -10.48 2.14
CA ARG A 173 0.46 -10.59 2.90
C ARG A 173 0.34 -11.74 3.88
N PHE A 174 1.37 -12.59 3.92
CA PHE A 174 1.43 -13.70 4.87
C PHE A 174 1.63 -13.17 6.29
N PRO A 175 0.82 -13.60 7.29
CA PRO A 175 1.08 -13.31 8.70
C PRO A 175 2.50 -13.69 9.10
N GLY A 176 3.21 -12.75 9.77
CA GLY A 176 4.62 -12.91 10.08
C GLY A 176 5.57 -12.95 8.88
N GLY A 177 5.06 -12.85 7.65
CA GLY A 177 5.85 -12.94 6.42
C GLY A 177 6.31 -14.34 6.04
N CYS A 178 5.97 -15.38 6.81
CA CYS A 178 6.42 -16.73 6.57
C CYS A 178 5.56 -17.45 5.52
N TYR A 179 6.19 -17.95 4.48
CA TYR A 179 5.53 -18.75 3.46
C TYR A 179 6.50 -19.78 2.87
N ASP A 180 5.93 -20.81 2.30
CA ASP A 180 6.62 -21.88 1.60
C ASP A 180 5.91 -22.21 0.27
N ARG A 181 6.42 -23.21 -0.45
CA ARG A 181 5.81 -23.67 -1.70
C ARG A 181 4.37 -24.19 -1.50
N THR A 182 4.07 -24.80 -0.35
CA THR A 182 2.74 -25.30 -0.02
C THR A 182 1.75 -24.15 0.11
N ALA A 183 2.11 -23.13 0.85
CA ALA A 183 1.31 -21.92 1.01
C ALA A 183 1.07 -21.19 -0.33
N LEU A 184 2.10 -21.02 -1.14
CA LEU A 184 1.97 -20.40 -2.47
C LEU A 184 1.04 -21.21 -3.40
N LYS A 185 1.14 -22.55 -3.37
CA LYS A 185 0.26 -23.45 -4.14
C LYS A 185 -1.19 -23.36 -3.66
N ALA A 186 -1.41 -23.35 -2.35
CA ALA A 186 -2.75 -23.26 -1.75
C ALA A 186 -3.48 -21.98 -2.13
N LEU A 187 -2.75 -20.88 -2.31
CA LEU A 187 -3.33 -19.57 -2.65
C LEU A 187 -3.47 -19.30 -4.17
N THR A 188 -2.91 -20.14 -5.03
CA THR A 188 -3.05 -19.97 -6.49
C THR A 188 -4.50 -19.78 -6.94
N PRO A 189 -5.49 -20.56 -6.45
CA PRO A 189 -6.89 -20.38 -6.85
C PRO A 189 -7.54 -19.10 -6.31
N ALA A 190 -6.93 -18.43 -5.33
CA ALA A 190 -7.44 -17.17 -4.80
C ALA A 190 -7.13 -15.97 -5.72
N GLY A 191 -6.26 -16.14 -6.72
CA GLY A 191 -5.94 -15.11 -7.71
C GLY A 191 -5.27 -13.86 -7.13
N VAL A 192 -4.57 -13.98 -6.01
CA VAL A 192 -3.91 -12.88 -5.34
C VAL A 192 -2.42 -12.76 -5.73
N THR A 193 -1.87 -11.55 -5.63
CA THR A 193 -0.42 -11.33 -5.58
C THR A 193 0.01 -11.30 -4.12
N ALA A 194 0.92 -12.18 -3.71
CA ALA A 194 1.53 -12.11 -2.39
C ALA A 194 2.50 -10.92 -2.35
N VAL A 195 2.34 -10.03 -1.37
CA VAL A 195 3.16 -8.83 -1.22
C VAL A 195 3.96 -8.92 0.07
N GLN A 196 5.25 -9.06 -0.08
CA GLN A 196 6.22 -9.02 0.99
C GLN A 196 6.83 -7.62 1.07
N TRP A 197 8.04 -7.52 1.53
CA TRP A 197 8.78 -6.27 1.70
C TRP A 197 10.28 -6.50 1.47
N ASP A 198 11.01 -5.43 1.31
CA ASP A 198 12.47 -5.40 1.31
C ASP A 198 13.04 -4.53 2.44
N VAL A 199 12.17 -3.80 3.15
CA VAL A 199 12.55 -2.99 4.32
C VAL A 199 11.64 -3.34 5.49
N VAL A 200 12.25 -3.88 6.56
CA VAL A 200 11.56 -4.13 7.84
C VAL A 200 11.63 -2.86 8.68
N GLY A 201 10.48 -2.35 9.15
CA GLY A 201 10.44 -1.20 10.07
C GLY A 201 10.99 -1.54 11.47
N GLY A 202 10.80 -2.79 11.91
CA GLY A 202 11.21 -3.23 13.24
C GLY A 202 10.38 -2.61 14.37
N ASP A 203 9.17 -2.15 14.03
CA ASP A 203 8.28 -1.44 14.95
C ASP A 203 7.47 -2.37 15.87
N ALA A 204 7.30 -3.65 15.48
CA ALA A 204 6.64 -4.64 16.31
C ALA A 204 7.40 -4.80 17.64
N PHE A 205 6.70 -4.51 18.74
CA PHE A 205 7.21 -4.52 20.12
C PHE A 205 8.37 -3.55 20.40
N ALA A 206 8.68 -2.63 19.47
CA ALA A 206 9.70 -1.61 19.67
C ALA A 206 9.25 -0.55 20.67
N THR A 207 10.18 -0.12 21.52
CA THR A 207 9.97 0.96 22.49
C THR A 207 10.62 2.29 22.06
N ASP A 208 11.55 2.24 21.09
CA ASP A 208 12.27 3.39 20.55
C ASP A 208 11.85 3.73 19.12
N ALA A 209 11.07 4.79 18.97
CA ALA A 209 10.62 5.29 17.67
C ALA A 209 11.77 5.80 16.78
N GLU A 210 12.86 6.31 17.38
CA GLU A 210 14.02 6.78 16.62
C GLU A 210 14.80 5.61 16.03
N ALA A 211 14.89 4.48 16.74
CA ALA A 211 15.52 3.26 16.20
C ALA A 211 14.71 2.73 15.00
N VAL A 212 13.37 2.68 15.12
CA VAL A 212 12.47 2.32 14.01
C VAL A 212 12.67 3.26 12.81
N ALA A 213 12.68 4.58 13.06
CA ALA A 213 12.88 5.56 12.00
C ALA A 213 14.25 5.39 11.31
N ARG A 214 15.33 5.23 12.07
CA ARG A 214 16.67 4.98 11.50
C ARG A 214 16.66 3.73 10.63
N GLN A 215 16.12 2.61 11.12
CA GLN A 215 16.08 1.34 10.38
C GLN A 215 15.37 1.49 9.03
N VAL A 216 14.23 2.18 9.00
CA VAL A 216 13.52 2.48 7.75
C VAL A 216 14.36 3.36 6.83
N LEU A 217 14.91 4.47 7.37
CA LEU A 217 15.67 5.47 6.59
C LEU A 217 16.95 4.91 5.99
N ASP A 218 17.60 3.95 6.65
CA ASP A 218 18.84 3.29 6.20
C ASP A 218 18.54 2.18 5.17
N GLY A 219 17.36 1.54 5.27
CA GLY A 219 16.95 0.46 4.38
C GLY A 219 16.35 0.92 3.06
N VAL A 220 15.66 2.08 3.04
CA VAL A 220 14.87 2.51 1.87
C VAL A 220 15.72 2.81 0.64
N ARG A 221 15.31 2.23 -0.49
CA ARG A 221 15.84 2.43 -1.84
C ARG A 221 14.70 2.70 -2.81
N PRO A 222 14.95 3.20 -4.04
CA PRO A 222 13.89 3.35 -5.04
C PRO A 222 13.08 2.06 -5.20
N GLY A 223 11.76 2.18 -5.18
CA GLY A 223 10.84 1.05 -5.30
C GLY A 223 10.66 0.21 -4.03
N SER A 224 11.22 0.60 -2.88
CA SER A 224 11.07 -0.18 -1.64
C SER A 224 9.63 -0.30 -1.19
N VAL A 225 9.32 -1.49 -0.63
CA VAL A 225 8.12 -1.77 0.18
C VAL A 225 8.57 -1.87 1.64
N VAL A 226 8.08 -0.97 2.47
CA VAL A 226 8.39 -0.93 3.90
C VAL A 226 7.24 -1.57 4.67
N VAL A 227 7.53 -2.57 5.52
CA VAL A 227 6.54 -3.14 6.45
C VAL A 227 6.61 -2.44 7.80
N LEU A 228 5.46 -1.99 8.25
CA LEU A 228 5.16 -1.41 9.56
C LEU A 228 3.81 -1.95 10.04
N HIS A 229 3.40 -1.62 11.27
CA HIS A 229 2.12 -2.09 11.81
C HIS A 229 1.22 -0.91 12.21
N CYS A 230 -0.07 -1.11 12.02
CA CYS A 230 -1.10 -0.20 12.51
C CYS A 230 -1.91 -0.83 13.66
N THR A 231 -1.25 -1.68 14.43
CA THR A 231 -1.78 -2.36 15.63
C THR A 231 -1.12 -1.78 16.88
N ARG A 232 -1.83 -0.88 17.57
CA ARG A 232 -1.26 -0.08 18.66
C ARG A 232 -0.68 -0.92 19.79
N SER A 233 -1.31 -2.03 20.14
CA SER A 233 -0.85 -2.93 21.22
C SER A 233 0.48 -3.61 20.88
N ALA A 234 0.72 -3.90 19.61
CA ALA A 234 1.96 -4.52 19.13
C ALA A 234 3.03 -3.50 18.71
N ALA A 235 2.62 -2.34 18.16
CA ALA A 235 3.54 -1.37 17.57
C ALA A 235 3.24 0.07 18.04
N PRO A 236 3.39 0.38 19.35
CA PRO A 236 2.98 1.67 19.93
C PRO A 236 3.83 2.86 19.46
N THR A 237 4.99 2.60 18.86
CA THR A 237 5.95 3.65 18.45
C THR A 237 5.80 4.06 16.98
N THR A 238 5.02 3.34 16.18
CA THR A 238 4.94 3.50 14.71
C THR A 238 4.52 4.91 14.30
N GLU A 239 3.54 5.51 14.96
CA GLU A 239 3.12 6.88 14.64
C GLU A 239 4.28 7.87 14.76
N ARG A 240 5.05 7.79 15.86
CA ARG A 240 6.19 8.69 16.08
C ARG A 240 7.30 8.46 15.07
N ALA A 241 7.58 7.19 14.73
CA ALA A 241 8.54 6.84 13.71
C ALA A 241 8.14 7.39 12.34
N VAL A 242 6.87 7.25 11.92
CA VAL A 242 6.34 7.77 10.65
C VAL A 242 6.48 9.29 10.58
N ARG A 243 6.21 10.02 11.66
CA ARG A 243 6.39 11.48 11.72
C ARG A 243 7.85 11.92 11.51
N ARG A 244 8.82 11.03 11.72
CA ARG A 244 10.25 11.26 11.43
C ARG A 244 10.62 10.80 10.03
N VAL A 245 10.16 9.62 9.63
CA VAL A 245 10.49 8.98 8.34
C VAL A 245 9.97 9.81 7.16
N VAL A 246 8.72 10.26 7.21
CA VAL A 246 8.08 10.89 6.06
C VAL A 246 8.75 12.20 5.64
N PRO A 247 8.99 13.19 6.51
CA PRO A 247 9.68 14.42 6.10
C PRO A 247 11.09 14.15 5.58
N GLU A 248 11.81 13.22 6.20
CA GLU A 248 13.19 12.91 5.81
C GLU A 248 13.26 12.21 4.44
N LEU A 249 12.37 11.24 4.15
CA LEU A 249 12.31 10.63 2.82
C LEU A 249 11.90 11.64 1.74
N ARG A 250 10.98 12.57 2.04
CA ARG A 250 10.66 13.67 1.12
C ARG A 250 11.87 14.55 0.86
N ARG A 251 12.65 14.89 1.88
CA ARG A 251 13.89 15.67 1.75
C ARG A 251 14.93 14.93 0.89
N ARG A 252 14.97 13.60 0.95
CA ARG A 252 15.79 12.74 0.07
C ARG A 252 15.23 12.59 -1.34
N GLY A 253 14.10 13.25 -1.66
CA GLY A 253 13.46 13.24 -2.97
C GLY A 253 12.58 12.01 -3.23
N TYR A 254 12.16 11.28 -2.20
CA TYR A 254 11.22 10.17 -2.36
C TYR A 254 9.78 10.65 -2.45
N ARG A 255 9.02 10.02 -3.35
CA ARG A 255 7.58 10.13 -3.45
C ARG A 255 6.94 8.87 -2.87
N PHE A 256 5.94 9.06 -2.01
CA PHE A 256 5.16 7.95 -1.46
C PHE A 256 4.12 7.50 -2.47
N VAL A 257 3.94 6.18 -2.58
CA VAL A 257 3.00 5.54 -3.49
C VAL A 257 2.34 4.33 -2.81
N ARG A 258 1.24 3.85 -3.35
CA ARG A 258 0.61 2.59 -2.94
C ARG A 258 1.33 1.41 -3.60
N VAL A 259 1.12 0.21 -3.07
CA VAL A 259 1.69 -1.02 -3.64
C VAL A 259 1.20 -1.24 -5.07
N SER A 260 -0.07 -0.93 -5.38
CA SER A 260 -0.62 -1.02 -6.73
C SER A 260 0.19 -0.23 -7.76
N GLU A 261 0.68 0.95 -7.39
CA GLU A 261 1.50 1.78 -8.28
C GLU A 261 2.90 1.17 -8.52
N LEU A 262 3.50 0.54 -7.49
CA LEU A 262 4.77 -0.16 -7.65
C LEU A 262 4.64 -1.42 -8.52
N ILE A 263 3.54 -2.18 -8.37
CA ILE A 263 3.25 -3.36 -9.20
C ILE A 263 2.99 -2.92 -10.65
N ALA A 264 2.22 -1.85 -10.87
CA ALA A 264 2.01 -1.30 -12.22
C ALA A 264 3.33 -0.87 -12.88
N ALA A 265 4.21 -0.20 -12.12
CA ALA A 265 5.53 0.19 -12.61
C ALA A 265 6.44 -1.01 -12.93
N ALA A 266 6.32 -2.10 -12.18
CA ALA A 266 7.04 -3.34 -12.46
C ALA A 266 6.52 -4.02 -13.74
N ASN A 267 5.20 -4.09 -13.92
CA ASN A 267 4.57 -4.65 -15.13
C ASN A 267 4.88 -3.83 -16.38
N GLY A 268 4.91 -2.50 -16.30
CA GLY A 268 5.23 -1.61 -17.42
C GLY A 268 6.68 -1.69 -17.89
N ARG A 269 7.57 -2.31 -17.11
CA ARG A 269 8.99 -2.57 -17.45
C ARG A 269 9.27 -4.03 -17.82
N ALA A 270 8.30 -4.92 -17.66
CA ALA A 270 8.41 -6.27 -18.20
C ALA A 270 8.47 -6.15 -19.73
N GLU A 271 9.62 -6.48 -20.32
CA GLU A 271 9.78 -6.56 -21.77
C GLU A 271 8.72 -7.54 -22.32
N PRO A 272 7.96 -7.17 -23.37
CA PRO A 272 7.03 -8.14 -23.95
C PRO A 272 7.81 -9.40 -24.33
N PRO A 273 7.23 -10.61 -24.18
CA PRO A 273 7.91 -11.84 -24.56
C PRO A 273 8.42 -11.68 -25.99
N ARG A 274 9.72 -11.85 -26.22
CA ARG A 274 10.33 -11.78 -27.54
C ARG A 274 9.58 -12.77 -28.40
N ALA A 275 8.90 -12.27 -29.43
CA ALA A 275 8.31 -13.11 -30.47
C ALA A 275 9.41 -14.02 -30.97
N GLY A 276 9.17 -15.33 -30.91
CA GLY A 276 10.16 -16.33 -31.25
C GLY A 276 10.77 -16.06 -32.66
N VAL A 277 12.08 -15.95 -32.70
CA VAL A 277 12.83 -15.97 -33.94
C VAL A 277 12.55 -17.34 -34.58
N PRO A 278 12.00 -17.42 -35.79
CA PRO A 278 11.85 -18.70 -36.45
C PRO A 278 13.23 -19.31 -36.66
N THR A 279 13.48 -20.47 -36.04
CA THR A 279 14.64 -21.30 -36.34
C THR A 279 14.53 -21.72 -37.80
N LEU A 280 15.38 -21.15 -38.67
CA LEU A 280 15.66 -21.74 -39.96
C LEU A 280 16.45 -23.03 -39.67
N GLU A 281 15.79 -24.16 -39.82
CA GLU A 281 16.49 -25.45 -39.94
C GLU A 281 17.17 -25.56 -41.32
N PRO A 282 18.32 -26.25 -41.36
CA PRO A 282 19.16 -26.37 -42.57
C PRO A 282 18.56 -27.24 -43.68
#